data_a7566b594a01dda0125daf648a9777ae
#
_entry.id   a7566b594a01dda0125daf648a9777ae
#
_cell.length_a   1.000
_cell.length_b   1.000
_cell.length_c   1.000
_cell.angle_alpha   90.00
_cell.angle_beta   90.00
_cell.angle_gamma   90.00
#
_symmetry.space_group_name_H-M   'P 1'
#
loop_
_entity.id
_entity.type
_entity.pdbx_description
1 polymer ?
#
loop_
_entity_poly.entity_id
_entity_poly.type
_entity_poly.pdbx_seq_one_letter_code
_entity_poly.pdbx_strand_id
1 'polypeptide(L)'
;MKKSAGILLYKFIDTTIYFLLVHPGGPFWKNKDLESWSIPKGEFTDDEDALIAAKREFLEETGFNVEGEFTELKPVKLKSGKTVFAWAIEFDIDVALIISNDFEIEWPPKSGILKKFPEIDKAEWFQTGEALEKINPAQTDFIIQIVSRISTSL
;
A
#
# COMPACT_ATOMS: atom_id res chain seq x y z
N MET A 1 20.03 4.05 5.47
CA MET A 1 19.15 3.13 4.73
C MET A 1 17.69 3.56 4.87
N LYS A 2 16.97 3.68 3.76
CA LYS A 2 15.58 4.13 3.81
C LYS A 2 14.63 3.01 4.22
N LYS A 3 13.62 3.37 5.01
CA LYS A 3 12.59 2.46 5.50
C LYS A 3 11.23 3.02 5.20
N SER A 4 10.30 2.13 4.84
CA SER A 4 8.89 2.45 4.72
C SER A 4 8.07 1.52 5.59
N ALA A 5 6.91 1.98 6.00
CA ALA A 5 5.96 1.19 6.77
C ALA A 5 4.58 1.30 6.15
N GLY A 6 3.85 0.20 6.11
CA GLY A 6 2.54 0.17 5.49
C GLY A 6 1.60 -0.84 6.09
N ILE A 7 0.36 -0.81 5.62
CA ILE A 7 -0.70 -1.68 6.10
C ILE A 7 -1.36 -2.39 4.92
N LEU A 8 -1.46 -3.71 5.04
CA LEU A 8 -2.19 -4.53 4.08
C LEU A 8 -3.57 -4.84 4.68
N LEU A 9 -4.61 -4.19 4.16
CA LEU A 9 -5.97 -4.53 4.53
C LEU A 9 -6.42 -5.76 3.76
N TYR A 10 -7.17 -6.61 4.43
CA TYR A 10 -7.88 -7.68 3.75
C TYR A 10 -9.28 -7.82 4.32
N LYS A 11 -10.17 -8.39 3.54
CA LYS A 11 -11.54 -8.68 3.96
C LYS A 11 -12.04 -9.92 3.25
N PHE A 12 -13.12 -10.49 3.77
CA PHE A 12 -13.78 -11.62 3.14
C PHE A 12 -15.14 -11.18 2.64
N ILE A 13 -15.48 -11.59 1.41
CA ILE A 13 -16.85 -11.53 0.90
C ILE A 13 -17.22 -12.99 0.70
N ASP A 14 -18.16 -13.47 1.50
CA ASP A 14 -18.43 -14.91 1.66
C ASP A 14 -17.15 -15.61 2.09
N THR A 15 -16.63 -16.53 1.31
CA THR A 15 -15.39 -17.26 1.66
C THR A 15 -14.17 -16.79 0.89
N THR A 16 -14.33 -15.73 0.08
CA THR A 16 -13.26 -15.22 -0.77
C THR A 16 -12.56 -14.06 -0.11
N ILE A 17 -11.22 -14.12 -0.05
CA ILE A 17 -10.41 -13.04 0.51
C ILE A 17 -10.10 -11.99 -0.56
N TYR A 18 -10.16 -10.71 -0.15
CA TYR A 18 -9.81 -9.57 -0.99
C TYR A 18 -8.75 -8.73 -0.27
N PHE A 19 -7.81 -8.21 -1.03
CA PHE A 19 -6.75 -7.33 -0.54
C PHE A 19 -6.90 -5.94 -1.11
N LEU A 20 -6.67 -4.93 -0.27
CA LEU A 20 -6.69 -3.54 -0.72
C LEU A 20 -5.31 -3.16 -1.25
N LEU A 21 -5.25 -2.73 -2.49
CA LEU A 21 -4.06 -2.15 -3.07
C LEU A 21 -4.36 -0.76 -3.60
N VAL A 22 -3.34 0.08 -3.63
CA VAL A 22 -3.43 1.44 -4.12
C VAL A 22 -2.50 1.63 -5.31
N HIS A 23 -2.92 2.48 -6.23
CA HIS A 23 -2.14 2.81 -7.42
C HIS A 23 -1.48 4.17 -7.23
N PRO A 24 -0.16 4.28 -7.44
CA PRO A 24 0.50 5.57 -7.26
C PRO A 24 0.02 6.56 -8.30
N GLY A 25 -0.18 7.80 -7.86
CA GLY A 25 -0.60 8.88 -8.73
C GLY A 25 0.58 9.57 -9.42
N GLY A 26 0.25 10.51 -10.29
CA GLY A 26 1.23 11.29 -11.00
C GLY A 26 1.53 10.77 -12.40
N PRO A 27 2.27 11.56 -13.18
CA PRO A 27 2.43 11.28 -14.61
C PRO A 27 3.27 10.05 -14.93
N PHE A 28 4.18 9.65 -14.02
CA PHE A 28 5.05 8.50 -14.26
C PHE A 28 4.29 7.17 -14.22
N TRP A 29 3.17 7.11 -13.48
CA TRP A 29 2.43 5.87 -13.24
C TRP A 29 1.11 5.80 -13.98
N LYS A 30 0.70 6.89 -14.61
CA LYS A 30 -0.63 7.06 -15.20
C LYS A 30 -1.07 5.91 -16.10
N ASN A 31 -0.17 5.37 -16.91
CA ASN A 31 -0.49 4.32 -17.87
C ASN A 31 0.02 2.94 -17.45
N LYS A 32 0.47 2.78 -16.21
CA LYS A 32 0.98 1.52 -15.70
C LYS A 32 -0.10 0.84 -14.86
N ASP A 33 -0.17 -0.47 -14.94
CA ASP A 33 -1.16 -1.25 -14.21
C ASP A 33 -0.50 -2.47 -13.54
N LEU A 34 -0.18 -3.51 -14.31
CA LEU A 34 0.44 -4.71 -13.73
C LEU A 34 1.76 -4.36 -13.04
N GLU A 35 1.98 -4.98 -11.87
CA GLU A 35 3.20 -4.80 -11.08
C GLU A 35 3.45 -3.39 -10.57
N SER A 36 2.46 -2.49 -10.68
CA SER A 36 2.61 -1.09 -10.29
C SER A 36 1.83 -0.69 -9.04
N TRP A 37 0.95 -1.54 -8.55
CA TRP A 37 0.18 -1.28 -7.33
C TRP A 37 0.99 -1.63 -6.09
N SER A 38 0.57 -1.11 -4.95
CA SER A 38 1.29 -1.25 -3.68
C SER A 38 0.31 -1.32 -2.52
N ILE A 39 0.78 -1.81 -1.38
CA ILE A 39 0.07 -1.53 -0.12
C ILE A 39 0.23 -0.04 0.17
N PRO A 40 -0.74 0.59 0.86
CA PRO A 40 -0.56 1.97 1.35
C PRO A 40 0.63 2.01 2.29
N LYS A 41 1.63 2.83 2.00
CA LYS A 41 2.87 2.90 2.78
C LYS A 41 3.60 4.21 2.52
N GLY A 42 4.49 4.56 3.43
CA GLY A 42 5.36 5.71 3.25
C GLY A 42 6.62 5.61 4.08
N GLU A 43 7.54 6.51 3.84
CA GLU A 43 8.83 6.53 4.51
C GLU A 43 8.71 7.00 5.95
N PHE A 44 9.56 6.47 6.82
CA PHE A 44 9.65 6.90 8.20
C PHE A 44 11.10 6.85 8.67
N THR A 45 11.38 7.54 9.77
CA THR A 45 12.73 7.63 10.34
C THR A 45 12.81 6.79 11.61
N ASP A 46 14.04 6.64 12.12
CA ASP A 46 14.29 5.86 13.36
C ASP A 46 13.63 6.49 14.59
N ASP A 47 13.21 7.76 14.50
CA ASP A 47 12.53 8.45 15.61
C ASP A 47 11.08 8.04 15.78
N GLU A 48 10.53 7.30 14.82
CA GLU A 48 9.12 6.91 14.81
C GLU A 48 9.00 5.39 14.89
N ASP A 49 8.07 4.91 15.72
CA ASP A 49 7.74 3.49 15.76
C ASP A 49 7.14 3.06 14.41
N ALA A 50 7.57 1.90 13.90
CA ALA A 50 7.19 1.47 12.56
C ALA A 50 5.66 1.26 12.41
N LEU A 51 4.99 0.69 13.41
CA LEU A 51 3.53 0.51 13.32
C LEU A 51 2.81 1.86 13.38
N ILE A 52 3.27 2.77 14.22
CA ILE A 52 2.69 4.12 14.28
C ILE A 52 2.87 4.81 12.93
N ALA A 53 4.05 4.66 12.32
CA ALA A 53 4.31 5.21 10.99
C ALA A 53 3.39 4.60 9.94
N ALA A 54 3.19 3.27 9.99
CA ALA A 54 2.30 2.58 9.05
C ALA A 54 0.88 3.11 9.14
N LYS A 55 0.37 3.33 10.36
CA LYS A 55 -0.98 3.88 10.59
C LYS A 55 -1.08 5.32 10.10
N ARG A 56 -0.05 6.12 10.35
CA ARG A 56 0.01 7.52 9.89
C ARG A 56 -0.02 7.58 8.37
N GLU A 57 0.82 6.77 7.72
CA GLU A 57 0.89 6.75 6.25
C GLU A 57 -0.41 6.25 5.64
N PHE A 58 -1.06 5.27 6.28
CA PHE A 58 -2.35 4.79 5.82
C PHE A 58 -3.39 5.92 5.83
N LEU A 59 -3.41 6.70 6.91
CA LEU A 59 -4.32 7.84 7.02
C LEU A 59 -4.02 8.89 5.94
N GLU A 60 -2.74 9.20 5.70
CA GLU A 60 -2.35 10.19 4.70
C GLU A 60 -2.70 9.74 3.28
N GLU A 61 -2.57 8.45 2.98
CA GLU A 61 -2.82 7.94 1.64
C GLU A 61 -4.28 7.60 1.37
N THR A 62 -5.09 7.36 2.38
CA THR A 62 -6.47 6.93 2.19
C THR A 62 -7.51 7.83 2.84
N GLY A 63 -7.13 8.60 3.84
CA GLY A 63 -8.07 9.40 4.62
C GLY A 63 -8.78 8.62 5.71
N PHE A 64 -8.45 7.34 5.91
CA PHE A 64 -9.09 6.48 6.91
C PHE A 64 -8.16 6.15 8.05
N ASN A 65 -8.71 6.13 9.28
CA ASN A 65 -8.03 5.58 10.44
C ASN A 65 -8.31 4.08 10.51
N VAL A 66 -7.31 3.30 10.87
CA VAL A 66 -7.44 1.85 11.03
C VAL A 66 -6.99 1.47 12.42
N GLU A 67 -7.85 0.76 13.14
CA GLU A 67 -7.55 0.25 14.47
C GLU A 67 -8.02 -1.19 14.59
N GLY A 68 -7.39 -1.98 15.46
CA GLY A 68 -7.75 -3.36 15.70
C GLY A 68 -6.53 -4.24 15.93
N GLU A 69 -6.65 -5.51 15.59
CA GLU A 69 -5.57 -6.46 15.77
C GLU A 69 -4.70 -6.52 14.53
N PHE A 70 -3.50 -5.96 14.65
CA PHE A 70 -2.52 -5.96 13.56
C PHE A 70 -1.65 -7.20 13.63
N THR A 71 -1.44 -7.85 12.49
CA THR A 71 -0.52 -8.97 12.35
C THR A 71 0.75 -8.48 11.69
N GLU A 72 1.88 -8.55 12.41
CA GLU A 72 3.16 -8.14 11.84
C GLU A 72 3.57 -9.12 10.75
N LEU A 73 3.99 -8.59 9.61
CA LEU A 73 4.49 -9.37 8.48
C LEU A 73 6.02 -9.31 8.43
N LYS A 74 6.63 -10.31 7.81
CA LYS A 74 8.07 -10.27 7.56
C LYS A 74 8.33 -9.16 6.54
N PRO A 75 9.30 -8.27 6.80
CA PRO A 75 9.58 -7.17 5.88
C PRO A 75 10.13 -7.66 4.55
N VAL A 76 10.00 -6.81 3.52
CA VAL A 76 10.55 -7.08 2.20
C VAL A 76 11.50 -5.97 1.81
N LYS A 77 12.39 -6.25 0.85
CA LYS A 77 13.35 -5.28 0.36
C LYS A 77 13.03 -4.97 -1.10
N LEU A 78 12.90 -3.67 -1.41
CA LEU A 78 12.67 -3.22 -2.77
C LEU A 78 13.99 -3.23 -3.55
N LYS A 79 13.90 -3.17 -4.88
CA LYS A 79 15.10 -3.11 -5.75
C LYS A 79 16.00 -1.95 -5.40
N SER A 80 15.43 -0.84 -4.93
CA SER A 80 16.17 0.35 -4.52
C SER A 80 17.00 0.15 -3.24
N GLY A 81 16.81 -0.98 -2.54
CA GLY A 81 17.43 -1.22 -1.25
C GLY A 81 16.58 -0.80 -0.06
N LYS A 82 15.46 -0.12 -0.30
CA LYS A 82 14.54 0.29 0.77
C LYS A 82 13.87 -0.93 1.38
N THR A 83 13.82 -0.97 2.72
CA THR A 83 13.10 -2.01 3.45
C THR A 83 11.68 -1.55 3.73
N VAL A 84 10.71 -2.42 3.47
CA VAL A 84 9.30 -2.13 3.73
C VAL A 84 8.83 -3.04 4.87
N PHE A 85 8.41 -2.41 5.97
CA PHE A 85 7.77 -3.08 7.10
C PHE A 85 6.26 -3.00 6.90
N ALA A 86 5.55 -4.06 7.22
CA ALA A 86 4.11 -4.08 7.00
C ALA A 86 3.38 -4.86 8.08
N TRP A 87 2.14 -4.47 8.29
CA TRP A 87 1.18 -5.15 9.16
C TRP A 87 -0.08 -5.41 8.36
N ALA A 88 -0.70 -6.56 8.61
CA ALA A 88 -1.97 -6.88 7.99
C ALA A 88 -3.08 -6.78 9.02
N ILE A 89 -4.26 -6.42 8.58
CA ILE A 89 -5.44 -6.36 9.44
C ILE A 89 -6.69 -6.62 8.60
N GLU A 90 -7.62 -7.38 9.16
CA GLU A 90 -8.94 -7.55 8.55
C GLU A 90 -9.76 -6.30 8.85
N PHE A 91 -10.08 -5.53 7.81
CA PHE A 91 -10.77 -4.25 7.98
C PHE A 91 -11.37 -3.84 6.63
N ASP A 92 -12.55 -3.25 6.66
CA ASP A 92 -13.23 -2.83 5.43
C ASP A 92 -13.31 -1.31 5.36
N ILE A 93 -13.04 -0.77 4.18
CA ILE A 93 -13.25 0.65 3.90
C ILE A 93 -13.91 0.77 2.53
N ASP A 94 -14.65 1.85 2.34
CA ASP A 94 -15.23 2.17 1.03
C ASP A 94 -14.19 2.90 0.20
N VAL A 95 -13.66 2.22 -0.82
CA VAL A 95 -12.61 2.78 -1.68
C VAL A 95 -13.07 4.03 -2.43
N ALA A 96 -14.38 4.22 -2.62
CA ALA A 96 -14.91 5.42 -3.26
C ALA A 96 -14.73 6.67 -2.39
N LEU A 97 -14.48 6.50 -1.09
CA LEU A 97 -14.32 7.62 -0.16
C LEU A 97 -12.85 7.93 0.15
N ILE A 98 -11.92 7.28 -0.52
CA ILE A 98 -10.49 7.50 -0.28
C ILE A 98 -10.09 8.90 -0.73
N ILE A 99 -9.34 9.58 0.14
CA ILE A 99 -8.76 10.89 -0.13
C ILE A 99 -7.28 10.81 0.25
N SER A 100 -6.41 10.93 -0.74
CA SER A 100 -4.97 10.93 -0.48
C SER A 100 -4.40 12.35 -0.44
N ASN A 101 -3.27 12.49 0.22
CA ASN A 101 -2.50 13.74 0.16
C ASN A 101 -1.94 13.91 -1.24
N ASP A 102 -1.63 15.17 -1.59
CA ASP A 102 -1.01 15.49 -2.86
C ASP A 102 0.51 15.59 -2.72
N PHE A 103 1.20 15.41 -3.83
CA PHE A 103 2.62 15.76 -3.94
C PHE A 103 2.82 16.71 -5.10
N GLU A 104 3.91 17.47 -5.06
CA GLU A 104 4.22 18.47 -6.09
C GLU A 104 5.47 18.06 -6.83
N ILE A 105 5.44 18.17 -8.16
CA ILE A 105 6.55 17.79 -9.02
C ILE A 105 6.62 18.75 -10.20
N GLU A 106 7.85 19.00 -10.68
CA GLU A 106 8.03 19.74 -11.91
C GLU A 106 7.57 18.90 -13.09
N TRP A 107 6.58 19.38 -13.81
CA TRP A 107 6.03 18.66 -14.94
C TRP A 107 5.52 19.63 -16.01
N PRO A 108 5.88 19.50 -17.29
CA PRO A 108 6.84 18.49 -17.81
C PRO A 108 8.25 18.68 -17.23
N PRO A 109 9.12 17.65 -17.35
CA PRO A 109 10.50 17.78 -16.87
C PRO A 109 11.20 19.01 -17.46
N LYS A 110 11.93 19.73 -16.61
CA LYS A 110 12.69 20.93 -16.99
C LYS A 110 11.84 22.09 -17.50
N SER A 111 10.53 22.07 -17.24
CA SER A 111 9.63 23.16 -17.67
C SER A 111 9.61 24.34 -16.70
N GLY A 112 10.06 24.15 -15.47
CA GLY A 112 9.91 25.14 -14.42
C GLY A 112 8.51 25.24 -13.86
N ILE A 113 7.59 24.37 -14.30
CA ILE A 113 6.19 24.39 -13.87
C ILE A 113 5.98 23.33 -12.81
N LEU A 114 5.52 23.74 -11.62
CA LEU A 114 5.18 22.81 -10.54
C LEU A 114 3.71 22.44 -10.64
N LYS A 115 3.42 21.15 -10.60
CA LYS A 115 2.05 20.62 -10.63
C LYS A 115 1.83 19.70 -9.46
N LYS A 116 0.61 19.71 -8.91
CA LYS A 116 0.20 18.82 -7.83
C LYS A 116 -0.52 17.61 -8.39
N PHE A 117 -0.20 16.46 -7.83
CA PHE A 117 -0.86 15.19 -8.15
C PHE A 117 -1.20 14.47 -6.85
N PRO A 118 -2.27 13.69 -6.80
CA PRO A 118 -2.53 12.87 -5.62
C PRO A 118 -1.44 11.80 -5.50
N GLU A 119 -1.03 11.48 -4.28
CA GLU A 119 -0.07 10.40 -4.06
C GLU A 119 -0.66 9.07 -4.52
N ILE A 120 -1.97 8.89 -4.35
CA ILE A 120 -2.73 7.72 -4.76
C ILE A 120 -3.85 8.18 -5.68
N ASP A 121 -3.93 7.61 -6.88
CA ASP A 121 -4.99 7.97 -7.82
C ASP A 121 -6.12 6.93 -7.89
N LYS A 122 -5.88 5.71 -7.41
CA LYS A 122 -6.88 4.64 -7.38
C LYS A 122 -6.65 3.73 -6.20
N ALA A 123 -7.72 3.15 -5.69
CA ALA A 123 -7.65 2.08 -4.71
C ALA A 123 -8.71 1.06 -5.05
N GLU A 124 -8.37 -0.22 -4.98
CA GLU A 124 -9.30 -1.29 -5.33
C GLU A 124 -9.05 -2.51 -4.46
N TRP A 125 -10.12 -3.30 -4.29
CA TRP A 125 -10.07 -4.60 -3.64
C TRP A 125 -9.86 -5.66 -4.71
N PHE A 126 -8.81 -6.48 -4.52
CA PHE A 126 -8.47 -7.55 -5.47
C PHE A 126 -8.48 -8.90 -4.79
N GLN A 127 -8.98 -9.92 -5.49
CA GLN A 127 -8.81 -11.31 -5.05
C GLN A 127 -7.34 -11.70 -5.16
N THR A 128 -6.94 -12.76 -4.48
CA THR A 128 -5.54 -13.17 -4.37
C THR A 128 -4.80 -13.22 -5.71
N GLY A 129 -5.35 -13.91 -6.69
CA GLY A 129 -4.67 -14.06 -8.00
C GLY A 129 -4.43 -12.73 -8.68
N GLU A 130 -5.44 -11.87 -8.72
CA GLU A 130 -5.33 -10.55 -9.34
C GLU A 130 -4.41 -9.64 -8.53
N ALA A 131 -4.50 -9.69 -7.20
CA ALA A 131 -3.63 -8.90 -6.35
C ALA A 131 -2.15 -9.21 -6.60
N LEU A 132 -1.82 -10.50 -6.77
CA LEU A 132 -0.45 -10.92 -7.05
C LEU A 132 0.07 -10.41 -8.40
N GLU A 133 -0.82 -10.23 -9.39
CA GLU A 133 -0.44 -9.68 -10.69
C GLU A 133 -0.28 -8.16 -10.64
N LYS A 134 -1.08 -7.49 -9.85
CA LYS A 134 -1.12 -6.02 -9.77
C LYS A 134 -0.03 -5.44 -8.88
N ILE A 135 0.32 -6.13 -7.80
CA ILE A 135 1.23 -5.59 -6.80
C ILE A 135 2.67 -5.55 -7.29
N ASN A 136 3.43 -4.58 -6.82
CA ASN A 136 4.88 -4.51 -7.05
C ASN A 136 5.50 -5.87 -6.68
N PRO A 137 6.30 -6.48 -7.58
CA PRO A 137 6.85 -7.83 -7.34
C PRO A 137 7.57 -8.00 -6.01
N ALA A 138 8.26 -6.97 -5.53
CA ALA A 138 8.97 -7.06 -4.26
C ALA A 138 8.02 -7.17 -3.06
N GLN A 139 6.73 -6.85 -3.24
CA GLN A 139 5.73 -6.89 -2.17
C GLN A 139 4.84 -8.13 -2.23
N THR A 140 4.97 -8.99 -3.23
CA THR A 140 4.09 -10.18 -3.37
C THR A 140 4.11 -11.05 -2.12
N ASP A 141 5.23 -11.11 -1.42
CA ASP A 141 5.36 -11.93 -0.23
C ASP A 141 4.40 -11.53 0.89
N PHE A 142 4.03 -10.25 0.98
CA PHE A 142 3.05 -9.81 1.98
C PHE A 142 1.72 -10.53 1.79
N ILE A 143 1.26 -10.64 0.54
CA ILE A 143 0.00 -11.34 0.24
C ILE A 143 0.15 -12.83 0.54
N ILE A 144 1.28 -13.42 0.13
CA ILE A 144 1.57 -14.84 0.34
C ILE A 144 1.57 -15.18 1.82
N GLN A 145 2.15 -14.32 2.66
CA GLN A 145 2.18 -14.54 4.10
C GLN A 145 0.76 -14.67 4.69
N ILE A 146 -0.16 -13.79 4.27
CA ILE A 146 -1.53 -13.83 4.79
C ILE A 146 -2.29 -15.04 4.26
N VAL A 147 -2.16 -15.34 2.98
CA VAL A 147 -2.81 -16.52 2.40
C VAL A 147 -2.33 -17.80 3.09
N SER A 148 -1.03 -17.92 3.38
CA SER A 148 -0.47 -19.06 4.09
C SER A 148 -1.02 -19.20 5.51
N ARG A 149 -1.16 -18.09 6.25
CA ARG A 149 -1.71 -18.10 7.61
C ARG A 149 -3.15 -18.57 7.62
N ILE A 150 -3.96 -18.09 6.68
CA ILE A 150 -5.36 -18.46 6.59
C ILE A 150 -5.50 -19.95 6.25
N SER A 151 -4.70 -20.43 5.31
CA SER A 151 -4.72 -21.84 4.91
C SER A 151 -4.35 -22.78 6.07
N THR A 152 -3.40 -22.38 6.93
CA THR A 152 -2.97 -23.20 8.07
C THR A 152 -3.96 -23.14 9.24
N SER A 153 -4.83 -22.12 9.29
CA SER A 153 -5.84 -21.98 10.33
C SER A 153 -7.08 -22.83 10.07
N LEU A 154 -7.22 -23.36 8.88
CA LEU A 154 -8.32 -24.25 8.51
C LEU A 154 -8.00 -25.74 8.82
#